data_185baf61210b2a581144bd2e98c5f5e7
#
_entry.id   185baf61210b2a581144bd2e98c5f5e7
#
_cell.length_a   1.000
_cell.length_b   1.000
_cell.length_c   1.000
_cell.angle_alpha   90.00
_cell.angle_beta   90.00
_cell.angle_gamma   90.00
#
_symmetry.space_group_name_H-M   'P 1'
#
loop_
_entity.id
_entity.type
_entity.pdbx_description
1 polymer ?
#
loop_
_entity_poly.entity_id
_entity_poly.type
_entity_poly.pdbx_seq_one_letter_code
_entity_poly.pdbx_strand_id
1 'polypeptide(L)'
;LQTYTLRYPESAWVRIEGMTEHWQLAEVRATQHDSLRLEAHTKNVTAVSFPGINATTIVLDGQTVPTTDATLHFHRTGDTWRAGRAGGLRKSPGLTGPVADAFFEPFVFVRPSGKPLNPELGTWVESELTAARHLWRDVFRGDTPVIADTALTDADLASKNLILWGDPTSNQVLAKLLATGKLPLTWDAKTLTFRGQTYASAHHAPILIFPNPLNPSRYVVLNSGIDFRTEGYGNNAHQTPKLPDWAVVDLRTPPGPRWPGRIVDAGFFDESWR
;
A
#
# COMPACT_ATOMS: atom_id res chain seq x y z
N LEU A 1 -15.82 -12.61 -13.47
CA LEU A 1 -15.11 -12.18 -12.28
C LEU A 1 -15.65 -10.86 -11.77
N GLN A 2 -15.92 -10.78 -10.49
CA GLN A 2 -16.29 -9.55 -9.79
C GLN A 2 -15.42 -9.41 -8.54
N THR A 3 -14.93 -8.20 -8.27
CA THR A 3 -14.14 -7.89 -7.09
C THR A 3 -14.25 -6.41 -6.71
N TYR A 4 -13.99 -6.07 -5.45
CA TYR A 4 -13.87 -4.69 -4.95
C TYR A 4 -12.42 -4.28 -4.70
N THR A 5 -11.47 -5.20 -4.89
CA THR A 5 -10.06 -4.99 -4.56
C THR A 5 -9.15 -5.88 -5.42
N LEU A 6 -7.97 -5.39 -5.75
CA LEU A 6 -6.94 -6.19 -6.42
C LEU A 6 -6.26 -7.21 -5.47
N ARG A 7 -6.68 -7.30 -4.20
CA ARG A 7 -6.25 -8.37 -3.29
C ARG A 7 -6.75 -9.75 -3.73
N TYR A 8 -7.95 -9.80 -4.34
CA TYR A 8 -8.55 -11.02 -4.90
C TYR A 8 -8.84 -10.81 -6.39
N PRO A 9 -7.77 -10.75 -7.22
CA PRO A 9 -7.88 -10.25 -8.59
C PRO A 9 -8.29 -11.28 -9.60
N GLU A 10 -8.35 -12.58 -9.25
CA GLU A 10 -8.36 -13.68 -10.21
C GLU A 10 -9.52 -14.65 -9.97
N SER A 11 -10.11 -15.14 -11.04
CA SER A 11 -11.03 -16.26 -11.04
C SER A 11 -10.92 -17.01 -12.37
N ALA A 12 -10.66 -18.32 -12.31
CA ALA A 12 -10.38 -19.18 -13.47
C ALA A 12 -9.24 -18.60 -14.33
N TRP A 13 -9.54 -18.24 -15.56
CA TRP A 13 -8.59 -17.66 -16.52
C TRP A 13 -8.75 -16.15 -16.73
N VAL A 14 -9.41 -15.45 -15.81
CA VAL A 14 -9.56 -13.99 -15.85
C VAL A 14 -8.86 -13.39 -14.65
N ARG A 15 -8.00 -12.39 -14.89
CA ARG A 15 -7.32 -11.64 -13.85
C ARG A 15 -7.43 -10.13 -14.08
N ILE A 16 -7.99 -9.41 -13.12
CA ILE A 16 -8.00 -7.94 -13.10
C ILE A 16 -6.66 -7.46 -12.55
N GLU A 17 -5.92 -6.68 -13.33
CA GLU A 17 -4.59 -6.17 -12.97
C GLU A 17 -4.60 -4.67 -12.60
N GLY A 18 -5.69 -3.97 -12.87
CA GLY A 18 -5.88 -2.56 -12.51
C GLY A 18 -7.34 -2.17 -12.48
N MET A 19 -7.69 -1.25 -11.59
CA MET A 19 -9.03 -0.71 -11.42
C MET A 19 -8.99 0.80 -11.69
N THR A 20 -10.12 1.39 -12.06
CA THR A 20 -10.26 2.85 -12.16
C THR A 20 -10.39 3.46 -10.75
N GLU A 21 -11.16 2.80 -9.89
CA GLU A 21 -11.43 3.25 -8.53
C GLU A 21 -11.47 2.04 -7.59
N HIS A 22 -10.58 2.00 -6.59
CA HIS A 22 -10.58 0.96 -5.57
C HIS A 22 -11.84 1.04 -4.71
N TRP A 23 -12.24 -0.11 -4.15
CA TRP A 23 -13.43 -0.29 -3.30
C TRP A 23 -14.76 -0.09 -4.01
N GLN A 24 -14.76 0.21 -5.32
CA GLN A 24 -15.91 0.12 -6.19
C GLN A 24 -15.93 -1.21 -6.94
N LEU A 25 -17.12 -1.69 -7.28
CA LEU A 25 -17.26 -2.98 -7.98
C LEU A 25 -16.55 -2.93 -9.33
N ALA A 26 -15.52 -3.75 -9.48
CA ALA A 26 -14.90 -4.09 -10.76
C ALA A 26 -15.47 -5.42 -11.28
N GLU A 27 -15.77 -5.46 -12.57
CA GLU A 27 -16.32 -6.65 -13.22
C GLU A 27 -15.63 -6.90 -14.56
N VAL A 28 -15.37 -8.18 -14.85
CA VAL A 28 -15.01 -8.69 -16.17
C VAL A 28 -15.92 -9.85 -16.51
N ARG A 29 -16.66 -9.73 -17.60
CA ARG A 29 -17.42 -10.82 -18.21
C ARG A 29 -16.70 -11.21 -19.49
N ALA A 30 -16.09 -12.37 -19.48
CA ALA A 30 -15.29 -12.87 -20.61
C ALA A 30 -15.86 -14.20 -21.13
N THR A 31 -15.88 -14.34 -22.44
CA THR A 31 -16.31 -15.54 -23.15
C THR A 31 -15.25 -15.92 -24.18
N GLN A 32 -14.79 -17.15 -24.14
CA GLN A 32 -14.00 -17.74 -25.21
C GLN A 32 -14.98 -18.43 -26.18
N HIS A 33 -15.12 -17.90 -27.37
CA HIS A 33 -16.07 -18.43 -28.37
C HIS A 33 -15.53 -19.69 -29.05
N ASP A 34 -14.21 -19.71 -29.30
CA ASP A 34 -13.46 -20.83 -29.87
C ASP A 34 -12.00 -20.75 -29.42
N SER A 35 -11.14 -21.60 -29.94
CA SER A 35 -9.71 -21.60 -29.60
C SER A 35 -8.94 -20.33 -29.99
N LEU A 36 -9.54 -19.44 -30.80
CA LEU A 36 -8.86 -18.29 -31.36
C LEU A 36 -9.50 -16.95 -30.98
N ARG A 37 -10.77 -16.95 -30.52
CA ARG A 37 -11.52 -15.72 -30.23
C ARG A 37 -11.94 -15.62 -28.77
N LEU A 38 -11.54 -14.53 -28.14
CA LEU A 38 -11.96 -14.13 -26.80
C LEU A 38 -12.65 -12.77 -26.86
N GLU A 39 -13.78 -12.65 -26.19
CA GLU A 39 -14.51 -11.38 -26.01
C GLU A 39 -14.74 -11.11 -24.54
N ALA A 40 -14.49 -9.87 -24.09
CA ALA A 40 -14.72 -9.46 -22.71
C ALA A 40 -15.32 -8.05 -22.63
N HIS A 41 -16.22 -7.91 -21.64
CA HIS A 41 -16.81 -6.63 -21.24
C HIS A 41 -16.33 -6.29 -19.82
N THR A 42 -15.96 -5.04 -19.61
CA THR A 42 -15.36 -4.59 -18.36
C THR A 42 -16.15 -3.44 -17.73
N LYS A 43 -16.10 -3.37 -16.42
CA LYS A 43 -16.58 -2.24 -15.62
C LYS A 43 -15.56 -1.94 -14.53
N ASN A 44 -15.16 -0.67 -14.36
CA ASN A 44 -14.19 -0.23 -13.36
C ASN A 44 -12.82 -0.96 -13.48
N VAL A 45 -12.40 -1.30 -14.70
CA VAL A 45 -11.15 -2.04 -14.97
C VAL A 45 -10.27 -1.23 -15.89
N THR A 46 -9.00 -1.06 -15.52
CA THR A 46 -7.97 -0.37 -16.34
C THR A 46 -6.91 -1.31 -16.88
N ALA A 47 -6.78 -2.52 -16.31
CA ALA A 47 -5.89 -3.54 -16.80
C ALA A 47 -6.44 -4.94 -16.51
N VAL A 48 -6.30 -5.85 -17.48
CA VAL A 48 -6.80 -7.23 -17.41
C VAL A 48 -5.84 -8.17 -18.11
N SER A 49 -5.77 -9.41 -17.64
CA SER A 49 -5.08 -10.49 -18.36
C SER A 49 -5.90 -11.78 -18.34
N PHE A 50 -5.56 -12.68 -19.30
CA PHE A 50 -6.23 -13.94 -19.49
C PHE A 50 -5.22 -15.10 -19.49
N PRO A 51 -4.71 -15.46 -18.28
CA PRO A 51 -3.71 -16.52 -18.15
C PRO A 51 -4.23 -17.88 -18.64
N GLY A 52 -3.39 -18.57 -19.40
CA GLY A 52 -3.71 -19.91 -19.93
C GLY A 52 -4.64 -19.95 -21.13
N ILE A 53 -5.05 -18.79 -21.66
CA ILE A 53 -5.86 -18.68 -22.87
C ILE A 53 -4.94 -18.46 -24.08
N ASN A 54 -5.20 -19.20 -25.15
CA ASN A 54 -4.57 -19.02 -26.46
C ASN A 54 -5.64 -18.44 -27.40
N ALA A 55 -5.66 -17.12 -27.56
CA ALA A 55 -6.55 -16.46 -28.51
C ALA A 55 -5.75 -15.46 -29.34
N THR A 56 -6.06 -15.39 -30.63
CA THR A 56 -5.43 -14.46 -31.59
C THR A 56 -6.31 -13.25 -31.87
N THR A 57 -7.60 -13.37 -31.65
CA THR A 57 -8.57 -12.27 -31.77
C THR A 57 -9.15 -11.96 -30.40
N ILE A 58 -8.81 -10.79 -29.90
CA ILE A 58 -9.28 -10.30 -28.60
C ILE A 58 -10.17 -9.09 -28.82
N VAL A 59 -11.38 -9.15 -28.26
CA VAL A 59 -12.34 -8.03 -28.27
C VAL A 59 -12.58 -7.60 -26.84
N LEU A 60 -12.23 -6.37 -26.50
CA LEU A 60 -12.43 -5.77 -25.18
C LEU A 60 -13.36 -4.56 -25.31
N ASP A 61 -14.50 -4.60 -24.64
CA ASP A 61 -15.54 -3.55 -24.68
C ASP A 61 -15.91 -3.12 -26.12
N GLY A 62 -15.98 -4.10 -27.05
CA GLY A 62 -16.26 -3.89 -28.46
C GLY A 62 -15.06 -3.47 -29.33
N GLN A 63 -13.90 -3.26 -28.74
CA GLN A 63 -12.66 -2.91 -29.45
C GLN A 63 -11.86 -4.18 -29.76
N THR A 64 -11.55 -4.44 -31.03
CA THR A 64 -10.58 -5.48 -31.42
C THR A 64 -9.16 -4.98 -31.08
N VAL A 65 -8.46 -5.69 -30.20
CA VAL A 65 -7.10 -5.34 -29.78
C VAL A 65 -6.13 -6.31 -30.43
N PRO A 66 -5.23 -5.87 -31.32
CA PRO A 66 -4.18 -6.71 -31.89
C PRO A 66 -3.27 -7.21 -30.75
N THR A 67 -2.99 -8.50 -30.73
CA THR A 67 -2.02 -9.08 -29.81
C THR A 67 -0.91 -9.79 -30.58
N THR A 68 0.32 -9.49 -30.21
CA THR A 68 1.53 -10.19 -30.71
C THR A 68 2.19 -10.99 -29.60
N ASP A 69 1.62 -10.92 -28.38
CA ASP A 69 2.21 -11.49 -27.18
C ASP A 69 1.46 -12.77 -26.76
N ALA A 70 2.20 -13.82 -26.44
CA ALA A 70 1.66 -15.05 -25.87
C ALA A 70 1.04 -14.85 -24.47
N THR A 71 1.38 -13.75 -23.78
CA THR A 71 0.79 -13.34 -22.52
C THR A 71 -0.28 -12.30 -22.79
N LEU A 72 -1.55 -12.68 -22.72
CA LEU A 72 -2.69 -11.82 -23.00
C LEU A 72 -2.91 -10.79 -21.88
N HIS A 73 -2.00 -9.79 -21.79
CA HIS A 73 -2.12 -8.64 -20.91
C HIS A 73 -2.63 -7.44 -21.72
N PHE A 74 -3.57 -6.71 -21.15
CA PHE A 74 -4.19 -5.54 -21.76
C PHE A 74 -4.34 -4.44 -20.72
N HIS A 75 -4.19 -3.19 -21.17
CA HIS A 75 -4.41 -2.01 -20.33
C HIS A 75 -5.13 -0.90 -21.11
N ARG A 76 -5.87 -0.04 -20.42
CA ARG A 76 -6.52 1.12 -20.99
C ARG A 76 -5.62 2.35 -20.93
N THR A 77 -5.62 3.14 -22.01
CA THR A 77 -5.10 4.50 -22.05
C THR A 77 -6.23 5.41 -22.52
N GLY A 78 -6.81 6.17 -21.59
CA GLY A 78 -8.13 6.79 -21.81
C GLY A 78 -9.18 5.71 -22.07
N ASP A 79 -9.92 5.82 -23.18
CA ASP A 79 -10.96 4.85 -23.56
C ASP A 79 -10.45 3.74 -24.49
N THR A 80 -9.14 3.71 -24.77
CA THR A 80 -8.56 2.77 -25.73
C THR A 80 -7.82 1.62 -25.01
N TRP A 81 -8.19 0.38 -25.33
CA TRP A 81 -7.46 -0.81 -24.93
C TRP A 81 -6.20 -1.03 -25.78
N ARG A 82 -5.12 -1.40 -25.13
CA ARG A 82 -3.83 -1.70 -25.77
C ARG A 82 -3.29 -3.01 -25.20
N ALA A 83 -2.61 -3.78 -26.06
CA ALA A 83 -1.88 -4.98 -25.63
C ALA A 83 -0.64 -4.60 -24.81
N GLY A 84 -0.28 -5.47 -23.88
CA GLY A 84 0.85 -5.33 -22.98
C GLY A 84 0.48 -4.89 -21.57
N ARG A 85 1.47 -4.94 -20.67
CA ARG A 85 1.30 -4.51 -19.28
C ARG A 85 1.26 -2.99 -19.18
N ALA A 86 0.46 -2.50 -18.27
CA ALA A 86 0.47 -1.07 -17.95
C ALA A 86 1.79 -0.68 -17.29
N GLY A 87 2.37 0.44 -17.72
CA GLY A 87 3.60 0.99 -17.13
C GLY A 87 3.35 1.98 -16.01
N GLY A 88 4.45 2.42 -15.36
CA GLY A 88 4.45 3.43 -14.32
C GLY A 88 4.08 2.90 -12.94
N LEU A 89 4.15 3.79 -11.94
CA LEU A 89 3.74 3.49 -10.57
C LEU A 89 2.21 3.43 -10.50
N ARG A 90 1.68 2.30 -10.04
CA ARG A 90 0.24 2.07 -9.94
C ARG A 90 -0.10 1.01 -8.90
N LYS A 91 -1.33 1.05 -8.41
CA LYS A 91 -1.90 -0.06 -7.65
C LYS A 91 -2.03 -1.28 -8.56
N SER A 92 -1.61 -2.42 -8.06
CA SER A 92 -1.60 -3.70 -8.77
C SER A 92 -1.80 -4.86 -7.78
N PRO A 93 -2.13 -6.07 -8.24
CA PRO A 93 -2.21 -7.23 -7.34
C PRO A 93 -0.96 -7.37 -6.45
N GLY A 94 -1.16 -7.38 -5.12
CA GLY A 94 -0.08 -7.39 -4.14
C GLY A 94 0.49 -6.01 -3.75
N LEU A 95 0.04 -4.92 -4.40
CA LEU A 95 0.42 -3.54 -4.10
C LEU A 95 -0.82 -2.62 -4.18
N THR A 96 -1.80 -2.86 -3.32
CA THR A 96 -3.11 -2.18 -3.35
C THR A 96 -3.32 -1.16 -2.24
N GLY A 97 -2.56 -1.29 -1.11
CA GLY A 97 -2.99 -0.71 0.16
C GLY A 97 -4.25 -1.43 0.71
N PRO A 98 -4.79 -1.02 1.80
CA PRO A 98 -4.32 -0.01 2.75
C PRO A 98 -3.13 -0.46 3.60
N VAL A 99 -2.78 0.28 4.67
CA VAL A 99 -1.60 -0.03 5.53
C VAL A 99 -1.52 -1.52 5.93
N ALA A 100 -2.65 -2.14 6.26
CA ALA A 100 -2.70 -3.56 6.62
C ALA A 100 -2.17 -4.50 5.52
N ASP A 101 -2.23 -4.10 4.24
CA ASP A 101 -1.78 -4.94 3.11
C ASP A 101 -0.29 -5.32 3.20
N ALA A 102 0.53 -4.45 3.79
CA ALA A 102 1.96 -4.70 3.98
C ALA A 102 2.29 -5.86 4.91
N PHE A 103 1.32 -6.31 5.73
CA PHE A 103 1.52 -7.34 6.75
C PHE A 103 1.08 -8.75 6.32
N PHE A 104 0.57 -8.89 5.09
CA PHE A 104 0.18 -10.18 4.53
C PHE A 104 1.31 -10.88 3.75
N GLU A 105 2.42 -10.19 3.56
CA GLU A 105 3.65 -10.69 2.96
C GLU A 105 4.80 -10.57 3.98
N PRO A 106 5.97 -11.18 3.74
CA PRO A 106 7.11 -11.00 4.63
C PRO A 106 7.43 -9.54 4.90
N PHE A 107 7.53 -9.17 6.17
CA PHE A 107 7.83 -7.81 6.62
C PHE A 107 8.86 -7.80 7.74
N VAL A 108 9.40 -6.62 8.03
CA VAL A 108 10.29 -6.38 9.15
C VAL A 108 10.07 -4.98 9.74
N PHE A 109 9.99 -4.88 11.06
CA PHE A 109 9.99 -3.60 11.76
C PHE A 109 11.43 -3.07 11.82
N VAL A 110 11.63 -1.86 11.31
CA VAL A 110 12.91 -1.18 11.29
C VAL A 110 12.87 -0.05 12.31
N ARG A 111 13.38 -0.33 13.52
CA ARG A 111 13.38 0.64 14.61
C ARG A 111 14.48 1.69 14.40
N PRO A 112 14.28 2.95 14.84
CA PRO A 112 15.29 3.98 14.75
C PRO A 112 16.46 3.69 15.70
N SER A 113 17.68 4.10 15.31
CA SER A 113 18.88 4.06 16.16
C SER A 113 19.41 5.46 16.48
N GLY A 114 18.97 6.47 15.74
CA GLY A 114 19.39 7.86 15.90
C GLY A 114 18.53 8.65 16.91
N LYS A 115 18.87 9.93 17.08
CA LYS A 115 18.15 10.84 17.94
C LYS A 115 16.90 11.39 17.21
N PRO A 116 15.70 11.35 17.83
CA PRO A 116 14.49 11.90 17.20
C PRO A 116 14.57 13.41 17.00
N LEU A 117 13.80 13.93 16.03
CA LEU A 117 13.65 15.37 15.75
C LEU A 117 13.33 16.19 17.01
N ASN A 118 12.47 15.62 17.86
CA ASN A 118 12.14 16.21 19.16
C ASN A 118 11.69 15.10 20.14
N PRO A 119 11.68 15.38 21.46
CA PRO A 119 11.32 14.41 22.49
C PRO A 119 9.88 13.89 22.39
N GLU A 120 8.91 14.72 22.00
CA GLU A 120 7.50 14.35 21.86
C GLU A 120 7.33 13.28 20.78
N LEU A 121 7.93 13.50 19.62
CA LEU A 121 7.92 12.54 18.53
C LEU A 121 8.62 11.22 18.91
N GLY A 122 9.77 11.29 19.58
CA GLY A 122 10.49 10.10 20.05
C GLY A 122 9.65 9.26 21.00
N THR A 123 8.99 9.90 21.97
CA THR A 123 8.11 9.24 22.93
C THR A 123 6.91 8.59 22.24
N TRP A 124 6.30 9.31 21.30
CA TRP A 124 5.18 8.78 20.51
C TRP A 124 5.59 7.56 19.67
N VAL A 125 6.71 7.64 18.96
CA VAL A 125 7.21 6.51 18.14
C VAL A 125 7.45 5.27 18.97
N GLU A 126 8.07 5.40 20.14
CA GLU A 126 8.33 4.25 21.02
C GLU A 126 7.03 3.65 21.58
N SER A 127 6.06 4.50 21.93
CA SER A 127 4.73 4.07 22.35
C SER A 127 4.00 3.30 21.24
N GLU A 128 4.03 3.82 20.00
CA GLU A 128 3.35 3.20 18.87
C GLU A 128 4.01 1.90 18.41
N LEU A 129 5.34 1.86 18.39
CA LEU A 129 6.09 0.63 18.09
C LEU A 129 5.78 -0.46 19.14
N THR A 130 5.75 -0.10 20.40
CA THR A 130 5.41 -1.02 21.49
C THR A 130 3.97 -1.53 21.35
N ALA A 131 3.02 -0.63 21.11
CA ALA A 131 1.61 -0.98 20.89
C ALA A 131 1.43 -1.91 19.67
N ALA A 132 2.12 -1.63 18.56
CA ALA A 132 2.07 -2.45 17.35
C ALA A 132 2.60 -3.87 17.59
N ARG A 133 3.68 -4.01 18.34
CA ARG A 133 4.25 -5.33 18.72
C ARG A 133 3.33 -6.11 19.63
N HIS A 134 2.75 -5.47 20.64
CA HIS A 134 1.77 -6.10 21.53
C HIS A 134 0.53 -6.55 20.75
N LEU A 135 -0.04 -5.69 19.93
CA LEU A 135 -1.19 -6.05 19.09
C LEU A 135 -0.89 -7.25 18.19
N TRP A 136 0.27 -7.27 17.53
CA TRP A 136 0.67 -8.39 16.70
C TRP A 136 0.74 -9.70 17.51
N ARG A 137 1.39 -9.67 18.67
CA ARG A 137 1.50 -10.84 19.55
C ARG A 137 0.15 -11.34 20.05
N ASP A 138 -0.74 -10.41 20.43
CA ASP A 138 -2.07 -10.74 20.95
C ASP A 138 -2.97 -11.38 19.88
N VAL A 139 -2.89 -10.91 18.65
CA VAL A 139 -3.74 -11.36 17.54
C VAL A 139 -3.15 -12.59 16.85
N PHE A 140 -1.86 -12.55 16.49
CA PHE A 140 -1.21 -13.57 15.66
C PHE A 140 -0.36 -14.58 16.45
N ARG A 141 -0.23 -14.41 17.76
CA ARG A 141 0.47 -15.33 18.68
C ARG A 141 1.96 -15.54 18.37
N GLY A 142 2.58 -14.60 17.65
CA GLY A 142 4.00 -14.60 17.33
C GLY A 142 4.63 -13.24 17.56
N ASP A 143 5.95 -13.18 17.59
CA ASP A 143 6.68 -11.92 17.70
C ASP A 143 6.91 -11.30 16.33
N THR A 144 6.81 -9.97 16.24
CA THR A 144 7.22 -9.25 15.03
C THR A 144 8.73 -9.33 14.86
N PRO A 145 9.25 -9.57 13.65
CA PRO A 145 10.67 -9.40 13.38
C PRO A 145 11.05 -7.91 13.51
N VAL A 146 12.01 -7.60 14.36
CA VAL A 146 12.48 -6.22 14.61
C VAL A 146 13.99 -6.15 14.42
N ILE A 147 14.45 -5.19 13.62
CA ILE A 147 15.88 -4.88 13.44
C ILE A 147 16.13 -3.38 13.66
N ALA A 148 17.36 -3.02 13.98
CA ALA A 148 17.78 -1.61 13.93
C ALA A 148 17.91 -1.15 12.47
N ASP A 149 17.67 0.13 12.20
CA ASP A 149 17.86 0.72 10.87
C ASP A 149 19.30 0.60 10.34
N THR A 150 20.28 0.48 11.24
CA THR A 150 21.68 0.20 10.94
C THR A 150 21.98 -1.26 10.55
N ALA A 151 21.04 -2.17 10.81
CA ALA A 151 21.19 -3.60 10.55
C ALA A 151 20.39 -4.10 9.34
N LEU A 152 19.71 -3.21 8.61
CA LEU A 152 18.97 -3.56 7.40
C LEU A 152 19.93 -4.04 6.32
N THR A 153 19.65 -5.22 5.75
CA THR A 153 20.44 -5.83 4.68
C THR A 153 19.79 -5.67 3.31
N ASP A 154 20.58 -5.84 2.24
CA ASP A 154 20.06 -5.87 0.87
C ASP A 154 19.08 -7.04 0.67
N ALA A 155 19.26 -8.16 1.38
CA ALA A 155 18.35 -9.29 1.35
C ALA A 155 16.96 -8.93 1.98
N ASP A 156 16.95 -8.17 3.06
CA ASP A 156 15.72 -7.65 3.66
C ASP A 156 14.99 -6.71 2.69
N LEU A 157 15.74 -5.78 2.09
CA LEU A 157 15.22 -4.83 1.11
C LEU A 157 14.63 -5.54 -0.13
N ALA A 158 15.26 -6.64 -0.57
CA ALA A 158 14.81 -7.40 -1.73
C ALA A 158 13.55 -8.23 -1.46
N SER A 159 13.37 -8.75 -0.24
CA SER A 159 12.38 -9.78 0.06
C SER A 159 11.24 -9.35 0.99
N LYS A 160 11.36 -8.24 1.71
CA LYS A 160 10.43 -7.85 2.77
C LYS A 160 9.81 -6.47 2.56
N ASN A 161 8.61 -6.30 3.07
CA ASN A 161 8.04 -4.99 3.31
C ASN A 161 8.71 -4.34 4.52
N LEU A 162 9.08 -3.07 4.41
CA LEU A 162 9.77 -2.35 5.48
C LEU A 162 8.79 -1.51 6.28
N ILE A 163 8.67 -1.78 7.57
CA ILE A 163 7.83 -0.98 8.49
C ILE A 163 8.78 -0.09 9.29
N LEU A 164 8.93 1.16 8.83
CA LEU A 164 9.90 2.12 9.36
C LEU A 164 9.29 2.91 10.52
N TRP A 165 9.98 2.93 11.63
CA TRP A 165 9.61 3.67 12.83
C TRP A 165 10.56 4.86 13.02
N GLY A 166 10.01 6.01 13.41
CA GLY A 166 10.79 7.21 13.66
C GLY A 166 10.58 8.31 12.61
N ASP A 167 11.58 9.14 12.50
CA ASP A 167 11.65 10.33 11.67
C ASP A 167 12.98 10.36 10.88
N PRO A 168 13.18 11.31 9.96
CA PRO A 168 14.38 11.32 9.10
C PRO A 168 15.71 11.58 9.84
N THR A 169 15.71 12.00 11.10
CA THR A 169 16.95 12.13 11.88
C THR A 169 17.23 10.91 12.76
N SER A 170 16.18 10.20 13.13
CA SER A 170 16.28 9.02 13.99
C SER A 170 16.42 7.70 13.21
N ASN A 171 15.90 7.62 11.98
CA ASN A 171 15.92 6.44 11.14
C ASN A 171 16.64 6.72 9.81
N GLN A 172 17.84 6.18 9.64
CA GLN A 172 18.67 6.40 8.44
C GLN A 172 18.07 5.80 7.17
N VAL A 173 17.27 4.73 7.29
CA VAL A 173 16.56 4.14 6.13
C VAL A 173 15.50 5.10 5.63
N LEU A 174 14.72 5.70 6.55
CA LEU A 174 13.74 6.72 6.21
C LEU A 174 14.39 7.95 5.59
N ALA A 175 15.53 8.42 6.16
CA ALA A 175 16.29 9.52 5.57
C ALA A 175 16.72 9.22 4.13
N LYS A 176 17.24 8.01 3.88
CA LYS A 176 17.62 7.55 2.53
C LYS A 176 16.44 7.52 1.57
N LEU A 177 15.27 7.05 2.01
CA LEU A 177 14.07 7.01 1.19
C LEU A 177 13.56 8.40 0.83
N LEU A 178 13.51 9.31 1.79
CA LEU A 178 13.11 10.72 1.57
C LEU A 178 14.07 11.42 0.59
N ALA A 179 15.37 11.16 0.70
CA ALA A 179 16.37 11.72 -0.20
C ALA A 179 16.20 11.29 -1.67
N THR A 180 15.44 10.21 -1.95
CA THR A 180 15.11 9.82 -3.33
C THR A 180 14.14 10.79 -4.02
N GLY A 181 13.40 11.60 -3.26
CA GLY A 181 12.33 12.46 -3.75
C GLY A 181 11.12 11.70 -4.34
N LYS A 182 11.04 10.38 -4.11
CA LYS A 182 9.98 9.52 -4.68
C LYS A 182 8.84 9.20 -3.71
N LEU A 183 9.03 9.47 -2.42
CA LEU A 183 7.92 9.40 -1.46
C LEU A 183 6.99 10.61 -1.65
N PRO A 184 5.67 10.47 -1.43
CA PRO A 184 4.69 11.54 -1.65
C PRO A 184 4.71 12.61 -0.55
N LEU A 185 5.78 12.71 0.22
CA LEU A 185 5.94 13.68 1.30
C LEU A 185 7.37 14.21 1.37
N THR A 186 7.53 15.39 1.97
CA THR A 186 8.80 15.90 2.48
C THR A 186 8.68 16.10 3.98
N TRP A 187 9.74 15.76 4.71
CA TRP A 187 9.74 15.85 6.17
C TRP A 187 11.11 16.26 6.68
N ASP A 188 11.18 17.41 7.33
CA ASP A 188 12.37 17.95 7.97
C ASP A 188 12.10 18.40 9.41
N ALA A 189 13.08 19.06 10.04
CA ALA A 189 12.98 19.51 11.43
C ALA A 189 11.85 20.55 11.67
N LYS A 190 11.38 21.23 10.65
CA LYS A 190 10.39 22.30 10.75
C LYS A 190 9.03 21.88 10.22
N THR A 191 9.01 21.20 9.09
CA THR A 191 7.80 20.96 8.32
C THR A 191 7.70 19.52 7.84
N LEU A 192 6.47 19.00 7.91
CA LEU A 192 5.98 17.86 7.20
C LEU A 192 5.04 18.36 6.10
N THR A 193 5.43 18.23 4.83
CA THR A 193 4.54 18.58 3.71
C THR A 193 4.04 17.29 3.05
N PHE A 194 2.74 17.16 2.95
CA PHE A 194 2.07 16.01 2.39
C PHE A 194 0.82 16.44 1.62
N ARG A 195 0.65 15.97 0.36
CA ARG A 195 -0.49 16.28 -0.51
C ARG A 195 -0.83 17.79 -0.60
N GLY A 196 0.21 18.63 -0.65
CA GLY A 196 0.06 20.09 -0.73
C GLY A 196 -0.28 20.80 0.59
N GLN A 197 -0.48 20.06 1.68
CA GLN A 197 -0.66 20.60 3.01
C GLN A 197 0.67 20.56 3.79
N THR A 198 0.90 21.59 4.61
CA THR A 198 2.11 21.69 5.44
C THR A 198 1.74 21.70 6.92
N TYR A 199 2.39 20.84 7.68
CA TYR A 199 2.21 20.64 9.11
C TYR A 199 3.52 20.94 9.85
N ALA A 200 3.44 21.45 11.08
CA ALA A 200 4.63 21.63 11.91
C ALA A 200 5.16 20.27 12.40
N SER A 201 6.41 19.93 12.06
CA SER A 201 7.07 18.69 12.50
C SER A 201 7.24 18.56 14.01
N ALA A 202 7.12 19.68 14.73
CA ALA A 202 7.15 19.68 16.19
C ALA A 202 6.03 18.84 16.82
N HIS A 203 4.87 18.73 16.14
CA HIS A 203 3.66 18.12 16.70
C HIS A 203 2.93 17.19 15.73
N HIS A 204 3.48 16.91 14.55
CA HIS A 204 2.80 16.07 13.58
C HIS A 204 3.73 14.96 13.05
N ALA A 205 3.15 13.79 12.90
CA ALA A 205 3.82 12.63 12.31
C ALA A 205 2.96 12.01 11.20
N PRO A 206 3.59 11.51 10.12
CA PRO A 206 2.89 10.78 9.07
C PRO A 206 2.74 9.30 9.43
N ILE A 207 1.59 8.74 9.07
CA ILE A 207 1.39 7.30 8.85
C ILE A 207 1.18 7.13 7.36
N LEU A 208 1.82 6.13 6.74
CA LEU A 208 1.82 5.99 5.30
C LEU A 208 2.13 4.56 4.90
N ILE A 209 1.41 4.02 3.90
CA ILE A 209 1.88 2.90 3.08
C ILE A 209 2.18 3.41 1.68
N PHE A 210 3.29 2.97 1.10
CA PHE A 210 3.67 3.35 -0.26
C PHE A 210 4.56 2.27 -0.89
N PRO A 211 4.57 2.11 -2.23
CA PRO A 211 5.59 1.30 -2.89
C PRO A 211 6.98 1.79 -2.55
N ASN A 212 7.84 0.90 -2.09
CA ASN A 212 9.17 1.26 -1.62
C ASN A 212 10.02 1.85 -2.76
N PRO A 213 10.50 3.10 -2.68
CA PRO A 213 11.32 3.72 -3.72
C PRO A 213 12.58 2.95 -4.12
N LEU A 214 13.10 2.11 -3.21
CA LEU A 214 14.29 1.27 -3.45
C LEU A 214 13.94 -0.12 -3.98
N ASN A 215 12.69 -0.57 -3.82
CA ASN A 215 12.18 -1.81 -4.38
C ASN A 215 10.66 -1.69 -4.61
N PRO A 216 10.21 -1.18 -5.77
CA PRO A 216 8.79 -0.91 -6.03
C PRO A 216 7.86 -2.12 -6.03
N SER A 217 8.39 -3.35 -5.94
CA SER A 217 7.60 -4.57 -5.75
C SER A 217 7.26 -4.86 -4.28
N ARG A 218 7.73 -4.04 -3.36
CA ARG A 218 7.51 -4.14 -1.92
C ARG A 218 6.99 -2.82 -1.36
N TYR A 219 6.44 -2.88 -0.16
CA TYR A 219 5.98 -1.69 0.55
C TYR A 219 7.04 -1.10 1.46
N VAL A 220 6.92 0.19 1.68
CA VAL A 220 7.34 0.87 2.90
C VAL A 220 6.10 1.35 3.65
N VAL A 221 6.08 1.12 4.97
CA VAL A 221 5.09 1.70 5.89
C VAL A 221 5.83 2.62 6.84
N LEU A 222 5.27 3.78 7.14
CA LEU A 222 5.80 4.71 8.12
C LEU A 222 4.92 4.71 9.37
N ASN A 223 5.53 4.50 10.53
CA ASN A 223 4.99 4.74 11.87
C ASN A 223 3.64 4.08 12.16
N SER A 224 3.40 2.88 11.66
CA SER A 224 2.19 2.12 11.96
C SER A 224 2.44 0.62 12.03
N GLY A 225 1.69 -0.06 12.92
CA GLY A 225 1.47 -1.50 12.85
C GLY A 225 0.36 -1.85 11.87
N ILE A 226 -0.13 -3.10 11.96
CA ILE A 226 -1.21 -3.61 11.09
C ILE A 226 -2.54 -2.86 11.27
N ASP A 227 -2.75 -2.27 12.44
CA ASP A 227 -3.93 -1.46 12.74
C ASP A 227 -3.56 -0.37 13.76
N PHE A 228 -4.42 0.64 13.94
CA PHE A 228 -4.17 1.72 14.88
C PHE A 228 -4.09 1.23 16.32
N ARG A 229 -5.04 0.38 16.75
CA ARG A 229 -5.19 -0.04 18.14
C ARG A 229 -5.92 -1.37 18.32
N THR A 230 -5.76 -1.94 19.51
CA THR A 230 -6.30 -3.24 19.92
C THR A 230 -7.81 -3.24 20.21
N GLU A 231 -8.46 -2.10 20.41
CA GLU A 231 -9.86 -2.05 20.90
C GLU A 231 -10.83 -2.82 19.99
N GLY A 232 -10.57 -2.85 18.67
CA GLY A 232 -11.42 -3.58 17.71
C GLY A 232 -11.34 -5.09 17.78
N TYR A 233 -10.37 -5.67 18.49
CA TYR A 233 -10.15 -7.12 18.52
C TYR A 233 -10.80 -7.84 19.70
N GLY A 234 -11.41 -7.11 20.64
CA GLY A 234 -12.09 -7.69 21.81
C GLY A 234 -13.39 -8.40 21.49
N ASN A 235 -14.16 -7.88 20.53
CA ASN A 235 -15.38 -8.49 19.99
C ASN A 235 -15.83 -7.78 18.69
N ASN A 236 -16.75 -8.41 17.95
CA ASN A 236 -17.26 -7.88 16.69
C ASN A 236 -18.23 -6.68 16.85
N ALA A 237 -18.65 -6.34 18.06
CA ALA A 237 -19.56 -5.21 18.32
C ALA A 237 -18.82 -3.87 18.26
N HIS A 238 -17.53 -3.87 18.50
CA HIS A 238 -16.69 -2.67 18.43
C HIS A 238 -16.01 -2.59 17.05
N GLN A 239 -16.69 -1.96 16.11
CA GLN A 239 -16.09 -1.66 14.82
C GLN A 239 -15.19 -0.43 14.94
N THR A 240 -13.88 -0.63 14.95
CA THR A 240 -12.93 0.47 14.85
C THR A 240 -12.65 0.78 13.39
N PRO A 241 -12.49 2.05 13.01
CA PRO A 241 -12.02 2.40 11.68
C PRO A 241 -10.67 1.75 11.40
N LYS A 242 -10.57 1.10 10.24
CA LYS A 242 -9.31 0.55 9.76
C LYS A 242 -8.44 1.66 9.17
N LEU A 243 -7.13 1.43 9.18
CA LEU A 243 -6.16 2.34 8.59
C LEU A 243 -6.41 2.50 7.09
N PRO A 244 -6.45 3.74 6.57
CA PRO A 244 -6.39 4.02 5.13
C PRO A 244 -4.97 3.81 4.58
N ASP A 245 -4.66 4.38 3.40
CA ASP A 245 -3.30 4.35 2.87
C ASP A 245 -2.38 5.33 3.61
N TRP A 246 -2.94 6.41 4.16
CA TRP A 246 -2.16 7.42 4.87
C TRP A 246 -3.00 8.18 5.91
N ALA A 247 -2.32 8.72 6.90
CA ALA A 247 -2.87 9.65 7.89
C ALA A 247 -1.78 10.62 8.37
N VAL A 248 -2.21 11.78 8.86
CA VAL A 248 -1.38 12.71 9.63
C VAL A 248 -1.91 12.80 11.04
N VAL A 249 -1.03 12.60 12.01
CA VAL A 249 -1.36 12.54 13.44
C VAL A 249 -0.85 13.79 14.14
N ASP A 250 -1.71 14.46 14.91
CA ASP A 250 -1.34 15.52 15.85
C ASP A 250 -0.99 14.89 17.21
N LEU A 251 0.27 14.98 17.60
CA LEU A 251 0.86 14.35 18.77
C LEU A 251 0.50 15.02 20.09
N ARG A 252 -0.02 16.26 20.06
CA ARG A 252 -0.49 16.98 21.26
C ARG A 252 -1.65 16.26 21.95
N THR A 253 -2.35 15.41 21.21
CA THR A 253 -3.29 14.45 21.79
C THR A 253 -2.55 13.14 22.01
N PRO A 254 -2.39 12.68 23.26
CA PRO A 254 -1.70 11.43 23.55
C PRO A 254 -2.37 10.22 22.87
N PRO A 255 -1.60 9.17 22.56
CA PRO A 255 -2.15 7.90 22.11
C PRO A 255 -3.18 7.33 23.09
N GLY A 256 -4.30 6.86 22.56
CA GLY A 256 -5.41 6.28 23.33
C GLY A 256 -5.76 4.86 22.88
N PRO A 257 -6.83 4.26 23.42
CA PRO A 257 -7.22 2.88 23.09
C PRO A 257 -7.68 2.71 21.64
N ARG A 258 -8.10 3.77 20.95
CA ARG A 258 -8.60 3.74 19.56
C ARG A 258 -7.64 4.35 18.55
N TRP A 259 -6.93 5.41 18.93
CA TRP A 259 -6.20 6.26 18.01
C TRP A 259 -4.75 6.48 18.47
N PRO A 260 -3.81 6.62 17.54
CA PRO A 260 -2.40 6.92 17.85
C PRO A 260 -2.16 8.38 18.27
N GLY A 261 -3.19 9.17 18.38
CA GLY A 261 -3.26 10.60 18.62
C GLY A 261 -4.47 11.18 17.92
N ARG A 262 -4.53 12.49 17.71
CA ARG A 262 -5.61 13.11 16.93
C ARG A 262 -5.30 12.98 15.43
N ILE A 263 -6.10 12.23 14.69
CA ILE A 263 -6.01 12.20 13.23
C ILE A 263 -6.50 13.55 12.69
N VAL A 264 -5.62 14.30 12.02
CA VAL A 264 -5.95 15.62 11.45
C VAL A 264 -6.26 15.53 9.97
N ASP A 265 -5.72 14.53 9.29
CA ASP A 265 -6.00 14.23 7.89
C ASP A 265 -5.75 12.75 7.62
N ALA A 266 -6.52 12.13 6.69
CA ALA A 266 -6.36 10.74 6.32
C ALA A 266 -7.05 10.44 5.00
N GLY A 267 -6.58 9.41 4.26
CA GLY A 267 -7.22 9.02 3.01
C GLY A 267 -6.55 7.88 2.28
N PHE A 268 -7.04 7.65 1.08
CA PHE A 268 -6.50 6.66 0.16
C PHE A 268 -5.76 7.36 -0.99
N PHE A 269 -4.75 6.72 -1.52
CA PHE A 269 -4.16 7.09 -2.80
C PHE A 269 -5.06 6.61 -3.95
N ASP A 270 -4.98 7.34 -5.07
CA ASP A 270 -5.57 6.91 -6.32
C ASP A 270 -4.82 5.70 -6.93
N GLU A 271 -5.26 5.27 -8.11
CA GLU A 271 -4.68 4.17 -8.88
C GLU A 271 -3.17 4.36 -9.18
N SER A 272 -2.70 5.60 -9.19
CA SER A 272 -1.30 5.96 -9.47
C SER A 272 -0.50 6.30 -8.20
N TRP A 273 -1.02 5.96 -7.03
CA TRP A 273 -0.42 6.29 -5.73
C TRP A 273 -0.26 7.80 -5.47
N ARG A 274 -1.22 8.62 -5.94
CA ARG A 274 -1.24 10.08 -5.77
C ARG A 274 -2.29 10.53 -4.76
#